data_878539c6ddab60d91e1a7280a94bb44b
#
_entry.id   878539c6ddab60d91e1a7280a94bb44b
#
_cell.length_a   1.000
_cell.length_b   1.000
_cell.length_c   1.000
_cell.angle_alpha   90.00
_cell.angle_beta   90.00
_cell.angle_gamma   90.00
#
_symmetry.space_group_name_H-M   'P 1'
#
loop_
_entity.id
_entity.type
_entity.pdbx_description
1 polymer ?
#
loop_
_entity_poly.entity_id
_entity_poly.type
_entity_poly.pdbx_seq_one_letter_code
_entity_poly.pdbx_strand_id
1 'polypeptide(L)'
;RALRCAALLLALPLVAGAAAPPPASKSDDPVVAAREALRKKDKPQLAAARQALLARGHPLAQWVDYWELSNRLGEAQQPELTAFYARWGGTYVEDRLRNDWLLELGKRRDWAHFSAEYPRFRMNDDREVSCYALLTQHQAGQDVRSAALAAWYAQREMDDGCTLLASTLYEAGRLQADDAWQEARLSMEANRPRAARFAAGLVNPLHDKAMAELLDNPVRFLARQGGQRSPADQQLQLLALMRMAANDPDYAAGQLDASWGRRLPVALAATAWAHVGKQAALKQLPQAAHYALQAWQVWDGGKKPAHPASSPPAALPWSDDLLAWQVRAALRLPASDPQRWQLATRAIDAMSAAEQREAAWVYWRARATQALARPGAEGDAARAAAQAALQGIATQFSFYGKLATEELGGRTTLPAAPAPLTAAEREAPRQQPGFARALQLIELGLRNEGVREWNFTLRGLGERELLAAAQLACEREVWDRCINTSDRTKGEIDMA
;
A
#
# COMPACT_ATOMS: atom_id res chain seq x y z
N ARG A 1 -76.72 -63.23 -30.76
CA ARG A 1 -76.28 -63.28 -29.31
C ARG A 1 -75.22 -62.23 -29.17
N ALA A 2 -75.60 -61.06 -28.65
CA ALA A 2 -74.68 -59.92 -28.43
C ALA A 2 -74.16 -59.97 -26.99
N LEU A 3 -72.88 -59.91 -26.80
CA LEU A 3 -72.20 -59.61 -25.52
C LEU A 3 -71.95 -58.14 -25.42
N ARG A 4 -72.50 -57.48 -24.41
CA ARG A 4 -72.19 -56.08 -24.03
C ARG A 4 -71.04 -56.12 -23.05
N CYS A 5 -69.89 -55.50 -23.42
CA CYS A 5 -68.80 -55.12 -22.53
C CYS A 5 -69.08 -53.74 -21.94
N ALA A 6 -69.24 -53.65 -20.63
CA ALA A 6 -69.28 -52.40 -19.88
C ALA A 6 -67.90 -51.95 -19.58
N ALA A 7 -67.54 -50.76 -20.03
CA ALA A 7 -66.32 -50.12 -19.69
C ALA A 7 -66.51 -49.30 -18.39
N LEU A 8 -65.81 -49.66 -17.30
CA LEU A 8 -65.69 -48.84 -16.11
C LEU A 8 -64.62 -47.72 -16.34
N LEU A 9 -65.06 -46.47 -16.37
CA LEU A 9 -64.20 -45.31 -16.31
C LEU A 9 -63.81 -45.01 -14.85
N LEU A 10 -62.58 -45.32 -14.47
CA LEU A 10 -61.96 -44.87 -13.23
C LEU A 10 -61.51 -43.40 -13.39
N ALA A 11 -62.22 -42.49 -12.75
CA ALA A 11 -61.81 -41.09 -12.61
C ALA A 11 -60.73 -41.01 -11.53
N LEU A 12 -59.47 -40.82 -11.92
CA LEU A 12 -58.38 -40.41 -11.01
C LEU A 12 -58.49 -38.91 -10.73
N PRO A 13 -58.43 -38.45 -9.47
CA PRO A 13 -58.33 -37.00 -9.19
C PRO A 13 -56.93 -36.48 -9.58
N LEU A 14 -56.88 -35.51 -10.51
CA LEU A 14 -55.70 -34.72 -10.73
C LEU A 14 -55.40 -33.89 -9.46
N VAL A 15 -54.43 -34.31 -8.69
CA VAL A 15 -53.83 -33.46 -7.66
C VAL A 15 -52.97 -32.46 -8.42
N ALA A 16 -53.42 -31.23 -8.57
CA ALA A 16 -52.63 -30.10 -9.04
C ALA A 16 -51.55 -29.83 -7.98
N GLY A 17 -50.37 -30.37 -8.21
CA GLY A 17 -49.17 -29.99 -7.44
C GLY A 17 -48.90 -28.50 -7.68
N ALA A 18 -49.07 -27.69 -6.64
CA ALA A 18 -48.60 -26.31 -6.66
C ALA A 18 -47.10 -26.31 -6.95
N ALA A 19 -46.72 -25.87 -8.12
CA ALA A 19 -45.29 -25.63 -8.45
C ALA A 19 -44.72 -24.70 -7.38
N ALA A 20 -43.62 -25.13 -6.77
CA ALA A 20 -42.87 -24.25 -5.86
C ALA A 20 -42.53 -22.94 -6.60
N PRO A 21 -42.70 -21.79 -5.96
CA PRO A 21 -42.35 -20.51 -6.60
C PRO A 21 -40.89 -20.57 -7.05
N PRO A 22 -40.56 -20.00 -8.21
CA PRO A 22 -39.18 -19.96 -8.67
C PRO A 22 -38.30 -19.27 -7.62
N PRO A 23 -37.05 -19.71 -7.44
CA PRO A 23 -36.13 -19.06 -6.48
C PRO A 23 -36.09 -17.57 -6.78
N ALA A 24 -36.28 -16.74 -5.73
CA ALA A 24 -36.23 -15.30 -5.85
C ALA A 24 -34.90 -14.90 -6.51
N SER A 25 -34.96 -14.04 -7.52
CA SER A 25 -33.77 -13.53 -8.18
C SER A 25 -32.93 -12.76 -7.14
N LYS A 26 -31.61 -12.86 -7.23
CA LYS A 26 -30.70 -12.07 -6.36
C LYS A 26 -31.01 -10.57 -6.40
N SER A 27 -31.55 -10.07 -7.52
CA SER A 27 -32.01 -8.69 -7.68
C SER A 27 -33.19 -8.30 -6.78
N ASP A 28 -33.96 -9.28 -6.31
CA ASP A 28 -35.18 -9.06 -5.51
C ASP A 28 -34.88 -9.04 -3.99
N ASP A 29 -33.62 -9.30 -3.61
CA ASP A 29 -33.21 -9.24 -2.21
C ASP A 29 -33.24 -7.78 -1.71
N PRO A 30 -33.88 -7.52 -0.56
CA PRO A 30 -34.03 -6.16 -0.04
C PRO A 30 -32.70 -5.45 0.29
N VAL A 31 -31.62 -6.21 0.56
CA VAL A 31 -30.28 -5.65 0.79
C VAL A 31 -29.66 -5.20 -0.53
N VAL A 32 -29.82 -6.00 -1.60
CA VAL A 32 -29.38 -5.63 -2.95
C VAL A 32 -30.16 -4.41 -3.45
N ALA A 33 -31.48 -4.37 -3.23
CA ALA A 33 -32.31 -3.20 -3.55
C ALA A 33 -31.86 -1.94 -2.78
N ALA A 34 -31.52 -2.06 -1.50
CA ALA A 34 -30.97 -0.95 -0.72
C ALA A 34 -29.62 -0.48 -1.25
N ARG A 35 -28.75 -1.41 -1.65
CA ARG A 35 -27.45 -1.06 -2.26
C ARG A 35 -27.60 -0.33 -3.59
N GLU A 36 -28.60 -0.72 -4.38
CA GLU A 36 -28.93 -0.04 -5.63
C GLU A 36 -29.53 1.37 -5.39
N ALA A 37 -30.41 1.50 -4.37
CA ALA A 37 -30.91 2.81 -3.95
C ALA A 37 -29.78 3.76 -3.52
N LEU A 38 -28.79 3.25 -2.77
CA LEU A 38 -27.58 4.02 -2.44
C LEU A 38 -26.83 4.47 -3.70
N ARG A 39 -26.62 3.56 -4.65
CA ARG A 39 -25.92 3.86 -5.92
C ARG A 39 -26.64 4.95 -6.73
N LYS A 40 -27.98 4.92 -6.72
CA LYS A 40 -28.83 5.92 -7.38
C LYS A 40 -29.02 7.20 -6.58
N LYS A 41 -28.49 7.26 -5.33
CA LYS A 41 -28.72 8.36 -4.39
C LYS A 41 -30.20 8.56 -4.03
N ASP A 42 -30.98 7.47 -4.08
CA ASP A 42 -32.41 7.48 -3.71
C ASP A 42 -32.54 7.42 -2.19
N LYS A 43 -32.48 8.57 -1.53
CA LYS A 43 -32.57 8.68 -0.06
C LYS A 43 -33.89 8.10 0.49
N PRO A 44 -35.10 8.38 -0.09
CA PRO A 44 -36.35 7.81 0.42
C PRO A 44 -36.39 6.30 0.36
N GLN A 45 -36.00 5.68 -0.75
CA GLN A 45 -36.00 4.23 -0.91
C GLN A 45 -35.00 3.57 0.06
N LEU A 46 -33.82 4.17 0.23
CA LEU A 46 -32.80 3.67 1.16
C LEU A 46 -33.29 3.73 2.63
N ALA A 47 -33.93 4.83 3.04
CA ALA A 47 -34.51 4.97 4.37
C ALA A 47 -35.64 3.96 4.63
N ALA A 48 -36.51 3.71 3.65
CA ALA A 48 -37.58 2.71 3.74
C ALA A 48 -37.01 1.30 3.87
N ALA A 49 -35.98 0.96 3.07
CA ALA A 49 -35.30 -0.34 3.14
C ALA A 49 -34.63 -0.54 4.50
N ARG A 50 -33.96 0.48 5.03
CA ARG A 50 -33.39 0.50 6.39
C ARG A 50 -34.43 0.15 7.45
N GLN A 51 -35.56 0.85 7.46
CA GLN A 51 -36.64 0.59 8.42
C GLN A 51 -37.15 -0.86 8.34
N ALA A 52 -37.42 -1.33 7.12
CA ALA A 52 -37.96 -2.67 6.91
C ALA A 52 -37.00 -3.78 7.39
N LEU A 53 -35.70 -3.64 7.13
CA LEU A 53 -34.69 -4.62 7.53
C LEU A 53 -34.40 -4.60 9.02
N LEU A 54 -34.39 -3.42 9.64
CA LEU A 54 -34.25 -3.27 11.10
C LEU A 54 -35.46 -3.89 11.83
N ALA A 55 -36.68 -3.62 11.37
CA ALA A 55 -37.91 -4.16 11.98
C ALA A 55 -37.97 -5.70 11.93
N ARG A 56 -37.35 -6.31 10.92
CA ARG A 56 -37.30 -7.77 10.76
C ARG A 56 -36.11 -8.43 11.44
N GLY A 57 -35.21 -7.67 12.05
CA GLY A 57 -33.95 -8.19 12.61
C GLY A 57 -33.06 -8.86 11.56
N HIS A 58 -33.05 -8.37 10.31
CA HIS A 58 -32.29 -8.97 9.23
C HIS A 58 -30.78 -8.97 9.54
N PRO A 59 -30.03 -10.07 9.34
CA PRO A 59 -28.59 -10.14 9.67
C PRO A 59 -27.73 -9.05 9.03
N LEU A 60 -28.10 -8.61 7.82
CA LEU A 60 -27.41 -7.55 7.09
C LEU A 60 -28.01 -6.13 7.30
N ALA A 61 -28.97 -5.96 8.22
CA ALA A 61 -29.57 -4.65 8.51
C ALA A 61 -28.51 -3.60 8.90
N GLN A 62 -27.45 -4.02 9.57
CA GLN A 62 -26.33 -3.16 9.94
C GLN A 62 -25.65 -2.47 8.74
N TRP A 63 -25.54 -3.18 7.61
CA TRP A 63 -24.95 -2.62 6.39
C TRP A 63 -25.88 -1.56 5.76
N VAL A 64 -27.19 -1.82 5.76
CA VAL A 64 -28.15 -0.86 5.23
C VAL A 64 -28.29 0.38 6.13
N ASP A 65 -28.23 0.19 7.46
CA ASP A 65 -28.17 1.27 8.44
C ASP A 65 -26.91 2.13 8.24
N TYR A 66 -25.76 1.50 8.02
CA TYR A 66 -24.51 2.16 7.67
C TYR A 66 -24.61 2.94 6.34
N TRP A 67 -25.14 2.34 5.28
CA TRP A 67 -25.28 3.01 3.98
C TRP A 67 -26.20 4.22 4.03
N GLU A 68 -27.30 4.13 4.79
CA GLU A 68 -28.23 5.25 4.95
C GLU A 68 -27.54 6.41 5.67
N LEU A 69 -26.90 6.15 6.80
CA LEU A 69 -26.28 7.20 7.61
C LEU A 69 -25.04 7.79 6.90
N SER A 70 -24.19 6.97 6.29
CA SER A 70 -23.02 7.43 5.53
C SER A 70 -23.40 8.26 4.30
N ASN A 71 -24.54 7.97 3.65
CA ASN A 71 -25.02 8.75 2.49
C ASN A 71 -25.44 10.19 2.83
N ARG A 72 -25.72 10.49 4.10
CA ARG A 72 -26.08 11.82 4.59
C ARG A 72 -25.16 12.30 5.72
N LEU A 73 -23.95 11.78 5.79
CA LEU A 73 -23.04 12.02 6.91
C LEU A 73 -22.74 13.51 7.14
N GLY A 74 -22.68 14.31 6.03
CA GLY A 74 -22.56 15.76 6.13
C GLY A 74 -23.71 16.48 6.85
N GLU A 75 -24.88 15.84 6.94
CA GLU A 75 -26.08 16.34 7.64
C GLU A 75 -26.22 15.71 9.04
N ALA A 76 -25.52 14.62 9.32
CA ALA A 76 -25.64 13.84 10.54
C ALA A 76 -25.16 14.61 11.78
N GLN A 77 -25.81 14.30 12.91
CA GLN A 77 -25.48 14.89 14.20
C GLN A 77 -24.92 13.83 15.16
N GLN A 78 -24.11 14.24 16.12
CA GLN A 78 -23.45 13.35 17.08
C GLN A 78 -24.40 12.34 17.79
N PRO A 79 -25.63 12.68 18.17
CA PRO A 79 -26.57 11.71 18.76
C PRO A 79 -26.92 10.53 17.82
N GLU A 80 -27.01 10.77 16.51
CA GLU A 80 -27.29 9.72 15.52
C GLU A 80 -26.14 8.73 15.42
N LEU A 81 -24.89 9.24 15.40
CA LEU A 81 -23.68 8.42 15.41
C LEU A 81 -23.59 7.59 16.69
N THR A 82 -23.85 8.23 17.85
CA THR A 82 -23.86 7.54 19.14
C THR A 82 -24.89 6.40 19.18
N ALA A 83 -26.10 6.63 18.68
CA ALA A 83 -27.13 5.61 18.58
C ALA A 83 -26.74 4.45 17.64
N PHE A 84 -26.10 4.76 16.52
CA PHE A 84 -25.58 3.76 15.60
C PHE A 84 -24.48 2.91 16.27
N TYR A 85 -23.50 3.54 16.92
CA TYR A 85 -22.40 2.85 17.61
C TYR A 85 -22.93 1.96 18.76
N ALA A 86 -23.94 2.42 19.49
CA ALA A 86 -24.56 1.61 20.53
C ALA A 86 -25.26 0.36 19.97
N ARG A 87 -25.88 0.46 18.77
CA ARG A 87 -26.60 -0.63 18.12
C ARG A 87 -25.65 -1.67 17.52
N TRP A 88 -24.55 -1.22 16.90
CA TRP A 88 -23.67 -2.07 16.11
C TRP A 88 -22.27 -2.23 16.69
N GLY A 89 -22.12 -1.97 17.98
CA GLY A 89 -20.83 -2.06 18.66
C GLY A 89 -20.10 -3.37 18.38
N GLY A 90 -18.80 -3.29 18.11
CA GLY A 90 -17.95 -4.44 17.83
C GLY A 90 -17.98 -4.95 16.39
N THR A 91 -18.80 -4.37 15.50
CA THR A 91 -18.90 -4.80 14.10
C THR A 91 -18.00 -3.98 13.16
N TYR A 92 -17.81 -4.49 11.94
CA TYR A 92 -17.10 -3.74 10.89
C TYR A 92 -17.76 -2.39 10.59
N VAL A 93 -19.08 -2.37 10.44
CA VAL A 93 -19.79 -1.15 10.04
C VAL A 93 -19.73 -0.07 11.12
N GLU A 94 -19.63 -0.43 12.40
CA GLU A 94 -19.40 0.53 13.48
C GLU A 94 -18.06 1.25 13.32
N ASP A 95 -16.99 0.49 13.11
CA ASP A 95 -15.65 1.03 12.97
C ASP A 95 -15.47 1.78 11.64
N ARG A 96 -16.12 1.29 10.57
CA ARG A 96 -16.13 1.95 9.27
C ARG A 96 -16.86 3.29 9.32
N LEU A 97 -18.02 3.37 9.96
CA LEU A 97 -18.72 4.64 10.12
C LEU A 97 -17.93 5.61 10.99
N ARG A 98 -17.19 5.10 11.99
CA ARG A 98 -16.28 5.91 12.79
C ARG A 98 -15.16 6.51 11.95
N ASN A 99 -14.57 5.75 11.05
CA ASN A 99 -13.61 6.28 10.08
C ASN A 99 -14.23 7.40 9.23
N ASP A 100 -15.40 7.14 8.64
CA ASP A 100 -16.06 8.12 7.77
C ASP A 100 -16.44 9.41 8.56
N TRP A 101 -16.86 9.25 9.84
CA TRP A 101 -17.15 10.37 10.71
C TRP A 101 -15.89 11.16 11.11
N LEU A 102 -14.79 10.49 11.39
CA LEU A 102 -13.50 11.16 11.65
C LEU A 102 -13.03 11.98 10.45
N LEU A 103 -13.18 11.46 9.23
CA LEU A 103 -12.91 12.22 8.01
C LEU A 103 -13.80 13.47 7.91
N GLU A 104 -15.10 13.34 8.21
CA GLU A 104 -16.05 14.45 8.19
C GLU A 104 -15.73 15.48 9.28
N LEU A 105 -15.40 15.05 10.50
CA LEU A 105 -14.97 15.94 11.59
C LEU A 105 -13.68 16.69 11.23
N GLY A 106 -12.73 15.99 10.62
CA GLY A 106 -11.50 16.59 10.10
C GLY A 106 -11.79 17.67 9.05
N LYS A 107 -12.66 17.39 8.10
CA LYS A 107 -13.14 18.40 7.12
C LYS A 107 -13.77 19.62 7.76
N ARG A 108 -14.60 19.42 8.79
CA ARG A 108 -15.25 20.50 9.55
C ARG A 108 -14.29 21.23 10.48
N ARG A 109 -13.07 20.72 10.69
CA ARG A 109 -12.10 21.21 11.70
C ARG A 109 -12.67 21.13 13.13
N ASP A 110 -13.55 20.16 13.38
CA ASP A 110 -14.13 19.90 14.70
C ASP A 110 -13.20 18.98 15.50
N TRP A 111 -12.13 19.57 15.99
CA TRP A 111 -11.08 18.85 16.70
C TRP A 111 -11.51 18.31 18.06
N ALA A 112 -12.49 18.92 18.70
CA ALA A 112 -13.00 18.46 19.98
C ALA A 112 -13.70 17.11 19.85
N HIS A 113 -14.64 16.96 18.92
CA HIS A 113 -15.30 15.68 18.65
C HIS A 113 -14.34 14.67 17.99
N PHE A 114 -13.45 15.12 17.12
CA PHE A 114 -12.43 14.25 16.52
C PHE A 114 -11.58 13.57 17.60
N SER A 115 -11.02 14.33 18.54
CA SER A 115 -10.16 13.82 19.61
C SER A 115 -10.91 12.88 20.57
N ALA A 116 -12.22 13.08 20.77
CA ALA A 116 -13.06 12.20 21.57
C ALA A 116 -13.37 10.86 20.89
N GLU A 117 -13.52 10.88 19.55
CA GLU A 117 -13.86 9.67 18.76
C GLU A 117 -12.65 8.85 18.31
N TYR A 118 -11.54 9.50 17.98
CA TYR A 118 -10.36 8.84 17.41
C TYR A 118 -9.83 7.66 18.23
N PRO A 119 -9.74 7.69 19.59
CA PRO A 119 -9.24 6.55 20.37
C PRO A 119 -10.08 5.28 20.25
N ARG A 120 -11.31 5.39 19.73
CA ARG A 120 -12.23 4.26 19.52
C ARG A 120 -12.15 3.66 18.12
N PHE A 121 -11.38 4.28 17.22
CA PHE A 121 -11.17 3.80 15.85
C PHE A 121 -10.18 2.64 15.86
N ARG A 122 -10.68 1.42 15.70
CA ARG A 122 -9.90 0.18 15.87
C ARG A 122 -9.10 -0.24 14.64
N MET A 123 -9.62 -0.01 13.44
CA MET A 123 -8.88 -0.33 12.21
C MET A 123 -7.63 0.51 12.09
N ASN A 124 -7.71 1.79 12.39
CA ASN A 124 -6.60 2.75 12.36
C ASN A 124 -5.73 2.61 11.07
N ASP A 125 -6.40 2.39 9.95
CA ASP A 125 -5.80 2.08 8.65
C ASP A 125 -6.02 3.18 7.60
N ASP A 126 -6.65 4.29 8.01
CA ASP A 126 -6.87 5.47 7.18
C ASP A 126 -5.78 6.52 7.44
N ARG A 127 -5.01 6.82 6.40
CA ARG A 127 -3.89 7.77 6.49
C ARG A 127 -4.36 9.19 6.73
N GLU A 128 -5.43 9.62 6.08
CA GLU A 128 -5.97 10.97 6.25
C GLU A 128 -6.43 11.20 7.70
N VAL A 129 -7.13 10.21 8.27
CA VAL A 129 -7.50 10.21 9.70
C VAL A 129 -6.26 10.26 10.60
N SER A 130 -5.22 9.49 10.27
CA SER A 130 -3.97 9.50 11.02
C SER A 130 -3.27 10.87 10.97
N CYS A 131 -3.30 11.54 9.81
CA CYS A 131 -2.76 12.91 9.69
C CYS A 131 -3.56 13.92 10.51
N TYR A 132 -4.89 13.85 10.52
CA TYR A 132 -5.70 14.68 11.42
C TYR A 132 -5.41 14.41 12.90
N ALA A 133 -5.19 13.14 13.27
CA ALA A 133 -4.81 12.79 14.63
C ALA A 133 -3.45 13.40 15.03
N LEU A 134 -2.46 13.33 14.15
CA LEU A 134 -1.17 13.99 14.36
C LEU A 134 -1.30 15.51 14.47
N LEU A 135 -2.21 16.11 13.70
CA LEU A 135 -2.51 17.55 13.81
C LEU A 135 -3.08 17.91 15.18
N THR A 136 -4.04 17.12 15.70
CA THR A 136 -4.59 17.37 17.05
C THR A 136 -3.55 17.18 18.15
N GLN A 137 -2.64 16.21 18.00
CA GLN A 137 -1.50 16.02 18.92
C GLN A 137 -0.53 17.21 18.88
N HIS A 138 -0.25 17.75 17.68
CA HIS A 138 0.56 18.96 17.54
C HIS A 138 -0.09 20.16 18.25
N GLN A 139 -1.40 20.35 18.06
CA GLN A 139 -2.16 21.41 18.73
C GLN A 139 -2.14 21.27 20.26
N ALA A 140 -2.05 20.03 20.76
CA ALA A 140 -1.86 19.73 22.18
C ALA A 140 -0.39 19.89 22.67
N GLY A 141 0.52 20.39 21.82
CA GLY A 141 1.91 20.66 22.16
C GLY A 141 2.84 19.46 22.07
N GLN A 142 2.42 18.32 21.50
CA GLN A 142 3.26 17.16 21.31
C GLN A 142 4.20 17.33 20.11
N ASP A 143 5.39 16.73 20.18
CA ASP A 143 6.28 16.64 19.04
C ASP A 143 5.86 15.49 18.12
N VAL A 144 5.32 15.83 16.98
CA VAL A 144 4.84 14.88 15.97
C VAL A 144 5.67 14.88 14.69
N ARG A 145 6.81 15.62 14.66
CA ARG A 145 7.59 15.84 13.44
C ARG A 145 7.93 14.54 12.70
N SER A 146 8.50 13.57 13.41
CA SER A 146 8.94 12.31 12.79
C SER A 146 7.76 11.51 12.21
N ALA A 147 6.66 11.38 12.96
CA ALA A 147 5.46 10.67 12.52
C ALA A 147 4.77 11.41 11.34
N ALA A 148 4.74 12.74 11.38
CA ALA A 148 4.18 13.55 10.31
C ALA A 148 4.96 13.40 8.99
N LEU A 149 6.30 13.42 9.05
CA LEU A 149 7.14 13.17 7.88
C LEU A 149 6.92 11.77 7.32
N ALA A 150 6.89 10.75 8.18
CA ALA A 150 6.63 9.38 7.76
C ALA A 150 5.27 9.23 7.06
N ALA A 151 4.21 9.84 7.61
CA ALA A 151 2.87 9.82 7.01
C ALA A 151 2.82 10.59 5.68
N TRP A 152 3.46 11.75 5.60
CA TRP A 152 3.48 12.59 4.41
C TRP A 152 4.27 11.95 3.26
N TYR A 153 5.46 11.45 3.52
CA TYR A 153 6.31 10.79 2.51
C TYR A 153 5.71 9.47 2.00
N ALA A 154 4.95 8.77 2.84
CA ALA A 154 4.25 7.55 2.47
C ALA A 154 2.92 7.80 1.73
N GLN A 155 2.51 9.05 1.54
CA GLN A 155 1.25 9.40 0.89
C GLN A 155 1.23 8.93 -0.57
N ARG A 156 0.22 8.15 -0.96
CA ARG A 156 0.05 7.67 -2.33
C ARG A 156 -0.74 8.64 -3.20
N GLU A 157 -1.77 9.22 -2.62
CA GLU A 157 -2.62 10.26 -3.21
C GLU A 157 -2.72 11.40 -2.22
N MET A 158 -2.89 12.62 -2.72
CA MET A 158 -3.10 13.78 -1.85
C MET A 158 -4.47 13.69 -1.20
N ASP A 159 -4.49 13.91 0.10
CA ASP A 159 -5.69 14.03 0.93
C ASP A 159 -5.66 15.34 1.73
N ASP A 160 -6.80 15.74 2.28
CA ASP A 160 -6.90 17.00 3.02
C ASP A 160 -6.14 16.93 4.35
N GLY A 161 -6.18 15.79 5.05
CA GLY A 161 -5.58 15.63 6.36
C GLY A 161 -4.07 15.79 6.35
N CYS A 162 -3.36 15.05 5.48
CA CYS A 162 -1.91 15.14 5.39
C CYS A 162 -1.45 16.47 4.75
N THR A 163 -2.24 17.04 3.83
CA THR A 163 -1.98 18.36 3.26
C THR A 163 -2.06 19.44 4.34
N LEU A 164 -3.12 19.42 5.15
CA LEU A 164 -3.29 20.36 6.26
C LEU A 164 -2.20 20.20 7.33
N LEU A 165 -1.89 18.97 7.71
CA LEU A 165 -0.82 18.68 8.67
C LEU A 165 0.52 19.25 8.19
N ALA A 166 0.90 18.97 6.94
CA ALA A 166 2.15 19.47 6.37
C ALA A 166 2.21 20.99 6.34
N SER A 167 1.13 21.67 5.90
CA SER A 167 1.05 23.13 5.88
C SER A 167 1.19 23.71 7.29
N THR A 168 0.41 23.20 8.24
CA THR A 168 0.41 23.69 9.64
C THR A 168 1.78 23.53 10.29
N LEU A 169 2.43 22.36 10.11
CA LEU A 169 3.75 22.12 10.68
C LEU A 169 4.85 22.95 10.00
N TYR A 170 4.71 23.22 8.71
CA TYR A 170 5.64 24.09 7.99
C TYR A 170 5.53 25.55 8.47
N GLU A 171 4.31 26.07 8.58
CA GLU A 171 4.02 27.41 9.12
C GLU A 171 4.50 27.57 10.57
N ALA A 172 4.37 26.51 11.38
CA ALA A 172 4.86 26.47 12.75
C ALA A 172 6.39 26.28 12.86
N GLY A 173 7.12 26.21 11.74
CA GLY A 173 8.57 25.99 11.71
C GLY A 173 9.02 24.60 12.19
N ARG A 174 8.07 23.65 12.28
CA ARG A 174 8.36 22.25 12.65
C ARG A 174 8.82 21.40 11.47
N LEU A 175 8.40 21.75 10.26
CA LEU A 175 8.97 21.25 9.00
C LEU A 175 9.80 22.34 8.37
N GLN A 176 10.88 21.93 7.68
CA GLN A 176 11.82 22.82 7.03
C GLN A 176 11.71 22.72 5.49
N ALA A 177 12.30 23.68 4.79
CA ALA A 177 12.32 23.67 3.32
C ALA A 177 12.90 22.36 2.75
N ASP A 178 13.91 21.78 3.40
CA ASP A 178 14.51 20.52 2.96
C ASP A 178 13.54 19.33 3.04
N ASP A 179 12.66 19.31 4.06
CA ASP A 179 11.60 18.31 4.18
C ASP A 179 10.60 18.42 3.00
N ALA A 180 10.21 19.64 2.65
CA ALA A 180 9.32 19.91 1.53
C ALA A 180 9.97 19.56 0.17
N TRP A 181 11.24 19.88 -0.02
CA TRP A 181 11.96 19.47 -1.21
C TRP A 181 12.16 17.96 -1.30
N GLN A 182 12.33 17.28 -0.16
CA GLN A 182 12.39 15.81 -0.12
C GLN A 182 11.07 15.21 -0.59
N GLU A 183 9.92 15.71 -0.10
CA GLU A 183 8.60 15.25 -0.56
C GLU A 183 8.41 15.56 -2.06
N ALA A 184 8.83 16.74 -2.52
CA ALA A 184 8.75 17.07 -3.94
C ALA A 184 9.53 16.05 -4.81
N ARG A 185 10.72 15.64 -4.39
CA ARG A 185 11.52 14.61 -5.07
C ARG A 185 10.84 13.24 -5.04
N LEU A 186 10.39 12.78 -3.87
CA LEU A 186 9.68 11.50 -3.73
C LEU A 186 8.40 11.47 -4.56
N SER A 187 7.68 12.57 -4.59
CA SER A 187 6.46 12.70 -5.40
C SER A 187 6.76 12.69 -6.91
N MET A 188 7.84 13.37 -7.36
CA MET A 188 8.28 13.27 -8.76
C MET A 188 8.75 11.86 -9.12
N GLU A 189 9.46 11.20 -8.22
CA GLU A 189 9.91 9.83 -8.37
C GLU A 189 8.75 8.84 -8.55
N ALA A 190 7.66 9.06 -7.81
CA ALA A 190 6.43 8.28 -7.88
C ALA A 190 5.43 8.74 -8.96
N ASN A 191 5.84 9.70 -9.83
CA ASN A 191 4.99 10.32 -10.87
C ASN A 191 3.70 10.95 -10.30
N ARG A 192 3.83 11.69 -9.19
CA ARG A 192 2.74 12.41 -8.52
C ARG A 192 2.94 13.94 -8.61
N PRO A 193 2.72 14.54 -9.79
CA PRO A 193 3.07 15.95 -10.04
C PRO A 193 2.28 16.94 -9.17
N ARG A 194 1.05 16.62 -8.78
CA ARG A 194 0.24 17.48 -7.91
C ARG A 194 0.85 17.60 -6.51
N ALA A 195 1.29 16.47 -5.93
CA ALA A 195 1.93 16.43 -4.62
C ALA A 195 3.29 17.15 -4.66
N ALA A 196 4.07 16.96 -5.73
CA ALA A 196 5.32 17.68 -5.92
C ALA A 196 5.11 19.21 -6.02
N ARG A 197 4.07 19.68 -6.71
CA ARG A 197 3.70 21.10 -6.78
C ARG A 197 3.31 21.64 -5.41
N PHE A 198 2.50 20.92 -4.67
CA PHE A 198 2.10 21.30 -3.31
C PHE A 198 3.33 21.45 -2.40
N ALA A 199 4.22 20.46 -2.38
CA ALA A 199 5.42 20.49 -1.56
C ALA A 199 6.36 21.66 -1.90
N ALA A 200 6.60 21.92 -3.18
CA ALA A 200 7.38 23.07 -3.63
C ALA A 200 6.69 24.41 -3.28
N GLY A 201 5.36 24.46 -3.38
CA GLY A 201 4.53 25.61 -3.03
C GLY A 201 4.57 25.98 -1.54
N LEU A 202 4.79 25.01 -0.65
CA LEU A 202 5.00 25.27 0.79
C LEU A 202 6.26 26.10 1.03
N VAL A 203 7.33 25.85 0.28
CA VAL A 203 8.57 26.60 0.41
C VAL A 203 8.39 28.06 -0.06
N ASN A 204 7.73 28.24 -1.21
CA ASN A 204 7.37 29.55 -1.74
C ASN A 204 6.19 29.38 -2.73
N PRO A 205 5.07 30.10 -2.54
CA PRO A 205 3.93 30.05 -3.45
C PRO A 205 4.27 30.34 -4.93
N LEU A 206 5.32 31.12 -5.21
CA LEU A 206 5.79 31.40 -6.57
C LEU A 206 6.31 30.15 -7.28
N HIS A 207 6.73 29.12 -6.55
CA HIS A 207 7.17 27.86 -7.11
C HIS A 207 6.06 27.09 -7.81
N ASP A 208 4.78 27.35 -7.50
CA ASP A 208 3.65 26.70 -8.17
C ASP A 208 3.67 26.95 -9.69
N LYS A 209 3.96 28.19 -10.10
CA LYS A 209 4.09 28.55 -11.51
C LYS A 209 5.34 27.89 -12.14
N ALA A 210 6.45 27.89 -11.44
CA ALA A 210 7.68 27.25 -11.91
C ALA A 210 7.48 25.72 -12.07
N MET A 211 6.81 25.10 -11.12
CA MET A 211 6.45 23.68 -11.18
C MET A 211 5.51 23.36 -12.35
N ALA A 212 4.51 24.19 -12.61
CA ALA A 212 3.64 24.01 -13.78
C ALA A 212 4.44 24.06 -15.09
N GLU A 213 5.38 25.02 -15.23
CA GLU A 213 6.23 25.17 -16.42
C GLU A 213 7.20 24.00 -16.59
N LEU A 214 7.89 23.55 -15.53
CA LEU A 214 8.83 22.42 -15.62
C LEU A 214 8.12 21.08 -15.89
N LEU A 215 6.89 20.90 -15.42
CA LEU A 215 6.11 19.70 -15.69
C LEU A 215 5.60 19.65 -17.14
N ASP A 216 5.26 20.79 -17.71
CA ASP A 216 4.83 20.94 -19.10
C ASP A 216 6.00 20.77 -20.07
N ASN A 217 7.06 21.56 -19.88
CA ASN A 217 8.22 21.56 -20.78
C ASN A 217 9.53 21.74 -20.01
N PRO A 218 10.12 20.64 -19.47
CA PRO A 218 11.34 20.72 -18.68
C PRO A 218 12.54 21.26 -19.46
N VAL A 219 12.63 21.00 -20.76
CA VAL A 219 13.73 21.50 -21.62
C VAL A 219 13.69 23.02 -21.70
N ARG A 220 12.50 23.58 -22.01
CA ARG A 220 12.32 25.04 -22.08
C ARG A 220 12.53 25.70 -20.72
N PHE A 221 12.05 25.06 -19.64
CA PHE A 221 12.29 25.56 -18.30
C PHE A 221 13.79 25.66 -18.00
N LEU A 222 14.56 24.59 -18.20
CA LEU A 222 16.00 24.57 -17.96
C LEU A 222 16.77 25.56 -18.82
N ALA A 223 16.37 25.76 -20.08
CA ALA A 223 17.00 26.75 -20.96
C ALA A 223 16.94 28.19 -20.41
N ARG A 224 15.88 28.51 -19.66
CA ARG A 224 15.70 29.82 -19.01
C ARG A 224 16.44 29.97 -17.68
N GLN A 225 16.84 28.85 -17.06
CA GLN A 225 17.47 28.79 -15.75
C GLN A 225 19.01 28.98 -15.76
N GLY A 226 19.59 29.38 -16.88
CA GLY A 226 21.04 29.35 -17.12
C GLY A 226 21.94 30.13 -16.15
N GLY A 227 21.37 31.09 -15.40
CA GLY A 227 22.13 31.93 -14.45
C GLY A 227 21.65 31.80 -13.00
N GLN A 228 20.57 31.10 -12.72
CA GLN A 228 19.93 31.01 -11.40
C GLN A 228 20.62 29.94 -10.54
N ARG A 229 21.00 30.31 -9.32
CA ARG A 229 21.79 29.46 -8.40
C ARG A 229 21.32 29.49 -6.96
N SER A 230 20.11 30.01 -6.68
CA SER A 230 19.58 29.88 -5.34
C SER A 230 19.34 28.39 -4.98
N PRO A 231 19.35 28.00 -3.71
CA PRO A 231 19.06 26.62 -3.32
C PRO A 231 17.69 26.11 -3.86
N ALA A 232 16.68 26.99 -3.90
CA ALA A 232 15.36 26.67 -4.44
C ALA A 232 15.40 26.45 -5.97
N ASP A 233 16.12 27.34 -6.72
CA ASP A 233 16.30 27.16 -8.17
C ASP A 233 16.98 25.83 -8.49
N GLN A 234 17.99 25.45 -7.71
CA GLN A 234 18.70 24.18 -7.88
C GLN A 234 17.78 22.97 -7.65
N GLN A 235 16.86 23.03 -6.68
CA GLN A 235 15.85 22.00 -6.50
C GLN A 235 14.88 21.92 -7.69
N LEU A 236 14.36 23.06 -8.17
CA LEU A 236 13.51 23.10 -9.36
C LEU A 236 14.23 22.58 -10.62
N GLN A 237 15.51 22.88 -10.77
CA GLN A 237 16.35 22.34 -11.86
C GLN A 237 16.48 20.81 -11.76
N LEU A 238 16.69 20.27 -10.55
CA LEU A 238 16.68 18.82 -10.32
C LEU A 238 15.34 18.20 -10.70
N LEU A 239 14.21 18.77 -10.24
CA LEU A 239 12.88 18.25 -10.56
C LEU A 239 12.60 18.29 -12.08
N ALA A 240 13.10 19.31 -12.79
CA ALA A 240 13.00 19.38 -14.25
C ALA A 240 13.83 18.28 -14.94
N LEU A 241 15.04 17.98 -14.44
CA LEU A 241 15.87 16.87 -14.93
C LEU A 241 15.21 15.51 -14.65
N MET A 242 14.61 15.34 -13.48
CA MET A 242 13.82 14.13 -13.15
C MET A 242 12.64 13.94 -14.12
N ARG A 243 11.91 15.03 -14.43
CA ARG A 243 10.82 15.01 -15.41
C ARG A 243 11.31 14.67 -16.81
N MET A 244 12.45 15.24 -17.21
CA MET A 244 13.12 14.96 -18.49
C MET A 244 13.53 13.49 -18.58
N ALA A 245 14.15 12.94 -17.53
CA ALA A 245 14.56 11.54 -17.46
C ALA A 245 13.37 10.57 -17.56
N ALA A 246 12.23 10.90 -16.97
CA ALA A 246 11.01 10.10 -17.10
C ALA A 246 10.52 10.01 -18.56
N ASN A 247 10.70 11.08 -19.32
CA ASN A 247 10.34 11.11 -20.76
C ASN A 247 11.43 10.43 -21.60
N ASP A 248 12.67 10.86 -21.49
CA ASP A 248 13.83 10.40 -22.26
C ASP A 248 15.08 10.37 -21.38
N PRO A 249 15.48 9.20 -20.83
CA PRO A 249 16.65 9.08 -19.98
C PRO A 249 17.96 9.44 -20.69
N ASP A 250 18.12 9.05 -21.95
CA ASP A 250 19.37 9.28 -22.69
C ASP A 250 19.55 10.77 -23.01
N TYR A 251 18.47 11.46 -23.35
CA TYR A 251 18.50 12.91 -23.51
C TYR A 251 18.83 13.63 -22.19
N ALA A 252 18.24 13.19 -21.08
CA ALA A 252 18.55 13.75 -19.76
C ALA A 252 20.02 13.51 -19.35
N ALA A 253 20.57 12.33 -19.64
CA ALA A 253 21.97 12.01 -19.45
C ALA A 253 22.87 12.96 -20.25
N GLY A 254 22.57 13.19 -21.52
CA GLY A 254 23.31 14.13 -22.36
C GLY A 254 23.30 15.56 -21.81
N GLN A 255 22.20 16.02 -21.23
CA GLN A 255 22.07 17.32 -20.58
C GLN A 255 22.93 17.42 -19.31
N LEU A 256 22.99 16.35 -18.53
CA LEU A 256 23.85 16.27 -17.33
C LEU A 256 25.33 16.32 -17.71
N ASP A 257 25.75 15.54 -18.69
CA ASP A 257 27.13 15.52 -19.18
C ASP A 257 27.56 16.89 -19.77
N ALA A 258 26.72 17.47 -20.60
CA ALA A 258 27.03 18.72 -21.30
C ALA A 258 27.21 19.89 -20.32
N SER A 259 26.33 20.03 -19.31
CA SER A 259 26.37 21.21 -18.45
C SER A 259 25.82 21.02 -17.03
N TRP A 260 24.64 20.38 -16.87
CA TRP A 260 23.91 20.40 -15.60
C TRP A 260 24.59 19.65 -14.47
N GLY A 261 25.33 18.57 -14.76
CA GLY A 261 26.13 17.84 -13.78
C GLY A 261 27.19 18.69 -13.06
N ARG A 262 27.68 19.76 -13.72
CA ARG A 262 28.66 20.71 -13.14
C ARG A 262 28.01 21.96 -12.52
N ARG A 263 26.77 22.26 -12.87
CA ARG A 263 26.04 23.42 -12.35
C ARG A 263 25.36 23.16 -11.03
N LEU A 264 24.86 21.95 -10.86
CA LEU A 264 24.18 21.51 -9.63
C LEU A 264 25.20 21.18 -8.53
N PRO A 265 24.81 21.38 -7.25
CA PRO A 265 25.53 20.78 -6.13
C PRO A 265 25.67 19.27 -6.31
N VAL A 266 26.78 18.70 -5.84
CA VAL A 266 27.12 17.29 -6.01
C VAL A 266 25.96 16.36 -5.62
N ALA A 267 25.31 16.60 -4.46
CA ALA A 267 24.19 15.78 -4.01
C ALA A 267 23.01 15.80 -5.00
N LEU A 268 22.71 16.95 -5.57
CA LEU A 268 21.61 17.08 -6.54
C LEU A 268 21.98 16.51 -7.91
N ALA A 269 23.22 16.72 -8.36
CA ALA A 269 23.72 16.12 -9.60
C ALA A 269 23.74 14.58 -9.52
N ALA A 270 24.23 14.03 -8.41
CA ALA A 270 24.21 12.59 -8.16
C ALA A 270 22.78 12.03 -8.14
N THR A 271 21.84 12.76 -7.51
CA THR A 271 20.42 12.41 -7.48
C THR A 271 19.80 12.42 -8.89
N ALA A 272 20.12 13.43 -9.71
CA ALA A 272 19.66 13.48 -11.10
C ALA A 272 20.15 12.25 -11.90
N TRP A 273 21.44 11.90 -11.79
CA TRP A 273 22.00 10.69 -12.42
C TRP A 273 21.34 9.41 -11.92
N ALA A 274 21.06 9.29 -10.62
CA ALA A 274 20.37 8.13 -10.05
C ALA A 274 18.95 7.99 -10.64
N HIS A 275 18.23 9.10 -10.82
CA HIS A 275 16.91 9.08 -11.48
C HIS A 275 17.01 8.74 -12.97
N VAL A 276 18.00 9.21 -13.70
CA VAL A 276 18.27 8.81 -15.08
C VAL A 276 18.47 7.29 -15.14
N GLY A 277 19.31 6.74 -14.25
CA GLY A 277 19.53 5.30 -14.14
C GLY A 277 18.25 4.49 -13.85
N LYS A 278 17.42 4.98 -12.92
CA LYS A 278 16.11 4.36 -12.62
C LYS A 278 15.21 4.36 -13.84
N GLN A 279 15.05 5.48 -14.53
CA GLN A 279 14.17 5.57 -15.69
C GLN A 279 14.67 4.72 -16.88
N ALA A 280 15.98 4.67 -17.07
CA ALA A 280 16.61 3.79 -18.04
C ALA A 280 16.36 2.30 -17.70
N ALA A 281 16.45 1.94 -16.40
CA ALA A 281 16.18 0.57 -15.94
C ALA A 281 14.71 0.17 -16.12
N LEU A 282 13.77 1.08 -15.82
CA LEU A 282 12.33 0.90 -16.06
C LEU A 282 12.01 0.66 -17.54
N LYS A 283 12.69 1.39 -18.44
CA LYS A 283 12.56 1.25 -19.88
C LYS A 283 13.44 0.13 -20.46
N GLN A 284 14.17 -0.59 -19.60
CA GLN A 284 15.05 -1.69 -19.96
C GLN A 284 16.19 -1.31 -20.92
N LEU A 285 16.64 -0.05 -20.86
CA LEU A 285 17.74 0.42 -21.68
C LEU A 285 19.07 -0.19 -21.22
N PRO A 286 20.00 -0.50 -22.13
CA PRO A 286 21.27 -1.14 -21.79
C PRO A 286 22.19 -0.23 -20.96
N GLN A 287 22.04 1.09 -21.05
CA GLN A 287 22.83 2.07 -20.32
C GLN A 287 22.44 2.25 -18.85
N ALA A 288 21.37 1.62 -18.35
CA ALA A 288 20.83 1.83 -17.02
C ALA A 288 21.88 1.68 -15.90
N ALA A 289 22.70 0.62 -15.97
CA ALA A 289 23.77 0.37 -14.99
C ALA A 289 24.88 1.44 -15.08
N HIS A 290 25.21 1.88 -16.29
CA HIS A 290 26.18 2.95 -16.49
C HIS A 290 25.72 4.25 -15.82
N TYR A 291 24.46 4.65 -16.01
CA TYR A 291 23.91 5.85 -15.37
C TYR A 291 23.85 5.74 -13.84
N ALA A 292 23.56 4.56 -13.32
CA ALA A 292 23.64 4.31 -11.88
C ALA A 292 25.08 4.44 -11.35
N LEU A 293 26.07 3.93 -12.07
CA LEU A 293 27.49 4.10 -11.72
C LEU A 293 27.91 5.58 -11.77
N GLN A 294 27.45 6.35 -12.75
CA GLN A 294 27.71 7.79 -12.83
C GLN A 294 27.17 8.52 -11.58
N ALA A 295 25.98 8.16 -11.11
CA ALA A 295 25.43 8.72 -9.87
C ALA A 295 26.39 8.53 -8.68
N TRP A 296 26.94 7.33 -8.53
CA TRP A 296 27.90 7.04 -7.47
C TRP A 296 29.25 7.75 -7.67
N GLN A 297 29.74 7.82 -8.89
CA GLN A 297 31.00 8.54 -9.20
C GLN A 297 30.89 10.02 -8.85
N VAL A 298 29.76 10.65 -9.20
CA VAL A 298 29.50 12.07 -8.85
C VAL A 298 29.40 12.22 -7.33
N TRP A 299 28.67 11.33 -6.65
CA TRP A 299 28.54 11.34 -5.18
C TRP A 299 29.89 11.24 -4.47
N ASP A 300 30.76 10.33 -4.90
CA ASP A 300 32.11 10.15 -4.32
C ASP A 300 33.07 11.28 -4.64
N GLY A 301 32.98 11.82 -5.85
CA GLY A 301 33.82 12.96 -6.26
C GLY A 301 33.63 14.21 -5.39
N GLY A 302 32.40 14.36 -4.82
CA GLY A 302 32.09 15.44 -3.88
C GLY A 302 32.58 15.23 -2.46
N LYS A 303 32.99 14.01 -2.11
CA LYS A 303 33.49 13.67 -0.77
C LYS A 303 34.98 13.94 -0.52
N LYS A 304 35.71 14.62 -1.44
CA LYS A 304 37.09 15.03 -1.15
C LYS A 304 37.08 15.95 0.07
N PRO A 305 37.70 15.55 1.20
CA PRO A 305 37.64 16.33 2.43
C PRO A 305 38.38 17.65 2.23
N ALA A 306 37.65 18.74 2.36
CA ALA A 306 38.30 20.06 2.47
C ALA A 306 39.00 20.23 3.84
N HIS A 307 38.60 19.46 4.86
CA HIS A 307 39.24 19.38 6.18
C HIS A 307 38.81 18.08 6.92
N PRO A 308 39.70 17.49 7.76
CA PRO A 308 39.33 16.32 8.55
C PRO A 308 38.38 16.69 9.70
N ALA A 309 37.29 15.97 9.79
CA ALA A 309 36.52 15.67 11.00
C ALA A 309 35.80 16.80 11.73
N SER A 310 34.74 17.38 11.14
CA SER A 310 33.77 18.11 11.99
C SER A 310 32.31 17.99 11.58
N SER A 311 31.99 17.26 10.52
CA SER A 311 30.57 16.98 10.16
C SER A 311 30.40 15.52 9.81
N PRO A 312 29.34 14.84 10.30
CA PRO A 312 29.01 13.51 9.81
C PRO A 312 28.84 13.54 8.30
N PRO A 313 29.21 12.47 7.57
CA PRO A 313 29.01 12.42 6.14
C PRO A 313 27.53 12.68 5.84
N ALA A 314 27.25 13.58 4.87
CA ALA A 314 25.89 13.88 4.47
C ALA A 314 25.15 12.56 4.14
N ALA A 315 23.97 12.40 4.70
CA ALA A 315 23.15 11.23 4.42
C ALA A 315 22.82 11.18 2.92
N LEU A 316 22.85 9.99 2.35
CA LEU A 316 22.50 9.78 0.94
C LEU A 316 21.03 10.17 0.72
N PRO A 317 20.72 11.07 -0.22
CA PRO A 317 19.35 11.59 -0.38
C PRO A 317 18.47 10.68 -1.27
N TRP A 318 18.80 9.41 -1.41
CA TRP A 318 18.11 8.47 -2.30
C TRP A 318 17.13 7.58 -1.54
N SER A 319 15.97 7.32 -2.15
CA SER A 319 14.98 6.39 -1.62
C SER A 319 15.43 4.94 -1.77
N ASP A 320 14.86 4.06 -0.94
CA ASP A 320 15.06 2.60 -1.08
C ASP A 320 14.62 2.11 -2.46
N ASP A 321 13.53 2.66 -3.04
CA ASP A 321 13.10 2.30 -4.38
C ASP A 321 14.12 2.72 -5.46
N LEU A 322 14.71 3.92 -5.34
CA LEU A 322 15.77 4.37 -6.25
C LEU A 322 16.99 3.44 -6.19
N LEU A 323 17.39 3.02 -4.99
CA LEU A 323 18.48 2.07 -4.77
C LEU A 323 18.14 0.67 -5.30
N ALA A 324 16.90 0.21 -5.08
CA ALA A 324 16.40 -1.06 -5.60
C ALA A 324 16.46 -1.13 -7.14
N TRP A 325 16.16 -0.02 -7.82
CA TRP A 325 16.30 0.05 -9.28
C TRP A 325 17.74 0.02 -9.74
N GLN A 326 18.69 0.55 -8.95
CA GLN A 326 20.12 0.41 -9.26
C GLN A 326 20.57 -1.06 -9.15
N VAL A 327 20.09 -1.80 -8.13
CA VAL A 327 20.35 -3.25 -8.04
C VAL A 327 19.80 -3.97 -9.27
N ARG A 328 18.55 -3.68 -9.66
CA ARG A 328 17.92 -4.29 -10.85
C ARG A 328 18.70 -3.97 -12.13
N ALA A 329 19.19 -2.75 -12.28
CA ALA A 329 20.06 -2.35 -13.38
C ALA A 329 21.39 -3.13 -13.38
N ALA A 330 22.04 -3.24 -12.22
CA ALA A 330 23.26 -4.00 -12.02
C ALA A 330 23.10 -5.47 -12.40
N LEU A 331 22.02 -6.12 -11.96
CA LEU A 331 21.73 -7.54 -12.23
C LEU A 331 21.50 -7.86 -13.71
N ARG A 332 21.35 -6.85 -14.58
CA ARG A 332 21.25 -7.02 -16.04
C ARG A 332 22.62 -7.00 -16.74
N LEU A 333 23.68 -6.57 -16.06
CA LEU A 333 25.03 -6.70 -16.58
C LEU A 333 25.41 -8.20 -16.69
N PRO A 334 26.35 -8.56 -17.56
CA PRO A 334 26.87 -9.93 -17.63
C PRO A 334 27.32 -10.46 -16.26
N ALA A 335 27.11 -11.74 -16.00
CA ALA A 335 27.50 -12.33 -14.71
C ALA A 335 29.02 -12.25 -14.44
N SER A 336 29.83 -12.21 -15.50
CA SER A 336 31.29 -12.07 -15.46
C SER A 336 31.76 -10.63 -15.22
N ASP A 337 30.86 -9.64 -15.30
CA ASP A 337 31.23 -8.24 -15.09
C ASP A 337 31.29 -7.94 -13.57
N PRO A 338 32.46 -7.61 -13.03
CA PRO A 338 32.58 -7.30 -11.60
C PRO A 338 31.78 -6.06 -11.18
N GLN A 339 31.49 -5.13 -12.08
CA GLN A 339 30.65 -3.96 -11.81
C GLN A 339 29.22 -4.34 -11.43
N ARG A 340 28.70 -5.46 -11.97
CA ARG A 340 27.42 -6.05 -11.57
C ARG A 340 27.30 -6.21 -10.06
N TRP A 341 28.26 -6.87 -9.48
CA TRP A 341 28.24 -7.22 -8.07
C TRP A 341 28.62 -6.04 -7.15
N GLN A 342 29.58 -5.21 -7.59
CA GLN A 342 29.99 -4.03 -6.86
C GLN A 342 28.84 -3.01 -6.74
N LEU A 343 28.13 -2.72 -7.84
CA LEU A 343 26.99 -1.82 -7.85
C LEU A 343 25.82 -2.38 -7.03
N ALA A 344 25.52 -3.70 -7.17
CA ALA A 344 24.46 -4.33 -6.40
C ALA A 344 24.72 -4.25 -4.89
N THR A 345 25.93 -4.64 -4.45
CA THR A 345 26.32 -4.55 -3.03
C THR A 345 26.19 -3.11 -2.51
N ARG A 346 26.75 -2.18 -3.25
CA ARG A 346 26.77 -0.76 -2.83
C ARG A 346 25.36 -0.19 -2.69
N ALA A 347 24.47 -0.50 -3.63
CA ALA A 347 23.10 -0.02 -3.58
C ALA A 347 22.33 -0.67 -2.41
N ILE A 348 22.51 -1.96 -2.16
CA ILE A 348 21.85 -2.65 -1.03
C ILE A 348 22.38 -2.10 0.31
N ASP A 349 23.69 -1.91 0.45
CA ASP A 349 24.30 -1.39 1.69
C ASP A 349 23.84 0.04 2.02
N ALA A 350 23.39 0.78 1.03
CA ALA A 350 22.86 2.14 1.18
C ALA A 350 21.34 2.19 1.50
N MET A 351 20.62 1.09 1.35
CA MET A 351 19.20 1.01 1.70
C MET A 351 18.97 1.18 3.21
N SER A 352 17.73 1.48 3.59
CA SER A 352 17.32 1.48 4.99
C SER A 352 17.55 0.10 5.64
N ALA A 353 17.78 0.10 6.96
CA ALA A 353 17.97 -1.16 7.70
C ALA A 353 16.74 -2.10 7.62
N ALA A 354 15.54 -1.57 7.40
CA ALA A 354 14.34 -2.35 7.20
C ALA A 354 14.39 -3.07 5.85
N GLU A 355 14.67 -2.32 4.77
CA GLU A 355 14.74 -2.84 3.42
C GLU A 355 15.86 -3.89 3.25
N GLN A 356 17.05 -3.64 3.83
CA GLN A 356 18.16 -4.60 3.80
C GLN A 356 17.83 -5.98 4.38
N ARG A 357 16.80 -6.09 5.24
CA ARG A 357 16.35 -7.38 5.83
C ARG A 357 15.38 -8.15 4.94
N GLU A 358 14.86 -7.52 3.89
CA GLU A 358 13.98 -8.20 2.94
C GLU A 358 14.71 -9.33 2.23
N ALA A 359 14.07 -10.49 2.12
CA ALA A 359 14.70 -11.71 1.59
C ALA A 359 15.34 -11.50 0.20
N ALA A 360 14.76 -10.62 -0.62
CA ALA A 360 15.31 -10.28 -1.93
C ALA A 360 16.70 -9.67 -1.84
N TRP A 361 16.89 -8.71 -0.95
CA TRP A 361 18.17 -8.01 -0.83
C TRP A 361 19.19 -8.82 -0.04
N VAL A 362 18.76 -9.60 0.94
CA VAL A 362 19.63 -10.59 1.62
C VAL A 362 20.19 -11.58 0.61
N TYR A 363 19.34 -12.12 -0.26
CA TYR A 363 19.75 -13.05 -1.31
C TYR A 363 20.78 -12.44 -2.27
N TRP A 364 20.45 -11.30 -2.87
CA TRP A 364 21.34 -10.67 -3.84
C TRP A 364 22.63 -10.15 -3.24
N ARG A 365 22.60 -9.68 -1.98
CA ARG A 365 23.82 -9.30 -1.26
C ARG A 365 24.73 -10.50 -1.00
N ALA A 366 24.16 -11.63 -0.58
CA ALA A 366 24.90 -12.86 -0.37
C ALA A 366 25.56 -13.35 -1.69
N ARG A 367 24.80 -13.35 -2.81
CA ARG A 367 25.34 -13.69 -4.14
C ARG A 367 26.47 -12.75 -4.57
N ALA A 368 26.33 -11.47 -4.34
CA ALA A 368 27.37 -10.48 -4.65
C ALA A 368 28.63 -10.71 -3.79
N THR A 369 28.46 -10.95 -2.49
CA THR A 369 29.55 -11.25 -1.56
C THR A 369 30.32 -12.50 -2.01
N GLN A 370 29.63 -13.57 -2.41
CA GLN A 370 30.27 -14.79 -2.93
C GLN A 370 31.06 -14.49 -4.22
N ALA A 371 30.47 -13.75 -5.14
CA ALA A 371 31.09 -13.43 -6.43
C ALA A 371 32.31 -12.51 -6.32
N LEU A 372 32.36 -11.64 -5.33
CA LEU A 372 33.46 -10.71 -5.07
C LEU A 372 34.52 -11.27 -4.11
N ALA A 373 34.27 -12.41 -3.47
CA ALA A 373 35.19 -13.03 -2.51
C ALA A 373 36.49 -13.48 -3.16
N ARG A 374 37.60 -12.89 -2.73
CA ARG A 374 38.94 -13.20 -3.22
C ARG A 374 39.43 -14.55 -2.62
N PRO A 375 40.45 -15.21 -3.23
CA PRO A 375 41.12 -16.35 -2.59
C PRO A 375 41.78 -15.95 -1.25
N GLY A 376 41.81 -16.88 -0.28
CA GLY A 376 42.44 -16.71 1.03
C GLY A 376 41.43 -16.50 2.17
N ALA A 377 41.94 -16.40 3.40
CA ALA A 377 41.15 -16.41 4.63
C ALA A 377 40.05 -15.35 4.72
N GLU A 378 40.31 -14.13 4.21
CA GLU A 378 39.31 -13.07 4.15
C GLU A 378 38.14 -13.42 3.21
N GLY A 379 38.44 -13.96 2.04
CA GLY A 379 37.41 -14.41 1.12
C GLY A 379 36.65 -15.65 1.59
N ASP A 380 37.32 -16.55 2.34
CA ASP A 380 36.65 -17.70 2.98
C ASP A 380 35.68 -17.22 4.06
N ALA A 381 36.07 -16.23 4.85
CA ALA A 381 35.15 -15.60 5.84
C ALA A 381 33.97 -14.91 5.15
N ALA A 382 34.19 -14.21 4.04
CA ALA A 382 33.12 -13.57 3.25
C ALA A 382 32.14 -14.61 2.68
N ARG A 383 32.64 -15.72 2.11
CA ARG A 383 31.80 -16.82 1.64
C ARG A 383 30.98 -17.47 2.77
N ALA A 384 31.60 -17.70 3.93
CA ALA A 384 30.90 -18.22 5.10
C ALA A 384 29.78 -17.28 5.59
N ALA A 385 30.06 -15.98 5.64
CA ALA A 385 29.05 -14.98 6.00
C ALA A 385 27.88 -14.94 4.99
N ALA A 386 28.16 -15.03 3.68
CA ALA A 386 27.14 -15.10 2.66
C ALA A 386 26.29 -16.38 2.78
N GLN A 387 26.93 -17.52 3.07
CA GLN A 387 26.23 -18.78 3.32
C GLN A 387 25.32 -18.70 4.55
N ALA A 388 25.78 -18.11 5.63
CA ALA A 388 24.97 -17.88 6.85
C ALA A 388 23.76 -16.97 6.54
N ALA A 389 23.94 -15.92 5.74
CA ALA A 389 22.84 -15.04 5.32
C ALA A 389 21.78 -15.80 4.49
N LEU A 390 22.21 -16.65 3.56
CA LEU A 390 21.29 -17.50 2.79
C LEU A 390 20.54 -18.51 3.68
N GLN A 391 21.24 -19.12 4.67
CA GLN A 391 20.60 -20.00 5.67
C GLN A 391 19.50 -19.28 6.46
N GLY A 392 19.70 -18.00 6.79
CA GLY A 392 18.73 -17.19 7.53
C GLY A 392 17.42 -16.94 6.78
N ILE A 393 17.40 -17.04 5.47
CA ILE A 393 16.19 -16.86 4.64
C ILE A 393 15.67 -18.15 4.00
N ALA A 394 16.47 -19.23 3.97
CA ALA A 394 16.13 -20.49 3.29
C ALA A 394 14.87 -21.17 3.84
N THR A 395 14.52 -20.93 5.11
CA THR A 395 13.31 -21.45 5.75
C THR A 395 12.04 -20.68 5.40
N GLN A 396 12.16 -19.53 4.72
CA GLN A 396 11.01 -18.70 4.36
C GLN A 396 10.29 -19.25 3.14
N PHE A 397 8.97 -19.37 3.20
CA PHE A 397 8.13 -19.75 2.05
C PHE A 397 7.94 -18.57 1.09
N SER A 398 9.04 -18.03 0.59
CA SER A 398 9.10 -16.95 -0.38
C SER A 398 9.94 -17.38 -1.57
N PHE A 399 9.82 -16.67 -2.69
CA PHE A 399 10.63 -16.93 -3.88
C PHE A 399 12.14 -16.93 -3.57
N TYR A 400 12.63 -15.93 -2.83
CA TYR A 400 14.04 -15.83 -2.47
C TYR A 400 14.47 -16.82 -1.38
N GLY A 401 13.56 -17.25 -0.51
CA GLY A 401 13.83 -18.35 0.42
C GLY A 401 14.07 -19.68 -0.31
N LYS A 402 13.25 -19.96 -1.34
CA LYS A 402 13.43 -21.15 -2.19
C LYS A 402 14.74 -21.09 -2.97
N LEU A 403 15.07 -19.94 -3.58
CA LEU A 403 16.35 -19.74 -4.26
C LEU A 403 17.54 -19.93 -3.30
N ALA A 404 17.45 -19.43 -2.07
CA ALA A 404 18.49 -19.61 -1.06
C ALA A 404 18.67 -21.09 -0.69
N THR A 405 17.58 -21.85 -0.56
CA THR A 405 17.65 -23.30 -0.35
C THR A 405 18.40 -24.02 -1.49
N GLU A 406 18.11 -23.67 -2.73
CA GLU A 406 18.78 -24.24 -3.91
C GLU A 406 20.27 -23.87 -3.97
N GLU A 407 20.63 -22.61 -3.67
CA GLU A 407 22.04 -22.17 -3.62
C GLU A 407 22.84 -22.88 -2.51
N LEU A 408 22.18 -23.31 -1.44
CA LEU A 408 22.78 -24.09 -0.36
C LEU A 408 22.87 -25.61 -0.71
N GLY A 409 22.46 -26.02 -1.92
CA GLY A 409 22.46 -27.42 -2.36
C GLY A 409 21.27 -28.24 -1.82
N GLY A 410 20.30 -27.56 -1.17
CA GLY A 410 19.08 -28.19 -0.68
C GLY A 410 18.01 -28.34 -1.76
N ARG A 411 16.94 -29.04 -1.42
CA ARG A 411 15.72 -29.14 -2.24
C ARG A 411 14.58 -28.42 -1.53
N THR A 412 13.82 -27.64 -2.26
CA THR A 412 12.58 -27.07 -1.74
C THR A 412 11.59 -28.20 -1.49
N THR A 413 11.19 -28.35 -0.25
CA THR A 413 10.15 -29.30 0.19
C THR A 413 8.91 -28.51 0.62
N LEU A 414 7.74 -29.10 0.45
CA LEU A 414 6.53 -28.55 1.05
C LEU A 414 6.64 -28.65 2.58
N PRO A 415 6.09 -27.68 3.32
CA PRO A 415 6.00 -27.78 4.77
C PRO A 415 5.19 -29.02 5.17
N ALA A 416 5.43 -29.54 6.35
CA ALA A 416 4.55 -30.56 6.91
C ALA A 416 3.14 -30.00 7.01
N ALA A 417 2.15 -30.80 6.60
CA ALA A 417 0.75 -30.40 6.77
C ALA A 417 0.47 -30.15 8.24
N PRO A 418 -0.30 -29.09 8.59
CA PRO A 418 -0.70 -28.85 9.96
C PRO A 418 -1.55 -29.99 10.50
N ALA A 419 -1.59 -30.14 11.82
CA ALA A 419 -2.49 -31.11 12.44
C ALA A 419 -3.94 -30.86 11.99
N PRO A 420 -4.73 -31.90 11.65
CA PRO A 420 -6.13 -31.72 11.26
C PRO A 420 -6.90 -30.89 12.28
N LEU A 421 -7.78 -30.02 11.79
CA LEU A 421 -8.67 -29.25 12.65
C LEU A 421 -9.63 -30.17 13.39
N THR A 422 -9.78 -29.96 14.68
CA THR A 422 -10.82 -30.63 15.50
C THR A 422 -12.21 -30.18 15.07
N ALA A 423 -13.25 -30.94 15.45
CA ALA A 423 -14.62 -30.55 15.18
C ALA A 423 -14.99 -29.18 15.78
N ALA A 424 -14.49 -28.88 16.99
CA ALA A 424 -14.70 -27.59 17.65
C ALA A 424 -14.04 -26.43 16.89
N GLU A 425 -12.79 -26.61 16.44
CA GLU A 425 -12.09 -25.60 15.64
C GLU A 425 -12.79 -25.32 14.29
N ARG A 426 -13.29 -26.34 13.60
CA ARG A 426 -14.08 -26.18 12.37
C ARG A 426 -15.42 -25.48 12.58
N GLU A 427 -16.05 -25.70 13.73
CA GLU A 427 -17.35 -25.09 14.04
C GLU A 427 -17.22 -23.63 14.51
N ALA A 428 -16.13 -23.27 15.18
CA ALA A 428 -15.92 -21.91 15.74
C ALA A 428 -16.15 -20.77 14.72
N PRO A 429 -15.57 -20.77 13.51
CA PRO A 429 -15.80 -19.70 12.54
C PRO A 429 -17.24 -19.66 12.01
N ARG A 430 -17.98 -20.79 12.01
CA ARG A 430 -19.40 -20.85 11.60
C ARG A 430 -20.30 -20.13 12.61
N GLN A 431 -19.92 -20.11 13.88
CA GLN A 431 -20.63 -19.43 14.96
C GLN A 431 -20.28 -17.95 15.06
N GLN A 432 -19.25 -17.50 14.35
CA GLN A 432 -18.86 -16.07 14.30
C GLN A 432 -19.79 -15.27 13.36
N PRO A 433 -20.64 -14.36 13.88
CA PRO A 433 -21.61 -13.64 13.06
C PRO A 433 -20.97 -12.84 11.90
N GLY A 434 -19.73 -12.40 12.05
CA GLY A 434 -18.98 -11.64 11.02
C GLY A 434 -18.74 -12.48 9.78
N PHE A 435 -18.32 -13.75 9.92
CA PHE A 435 -18.13 -14.63 8.76
C PHE A 435 -19.46 -15.00 8.09
N ALA A 436 -20.52 -15.25 8.85
CA ALA A 436 -21.84 -15.52 8.29
C ALA A 436 -22.33 -14.35 7.43
N ARG A 437 -22.23 -13.11 7.93
CA ARG A 437 -22.58 -11.90 7.17
C ARG A 437 -21.71 -11.72 5.94
N ALA A 438 -20.39 -11.93 6.07
CA ALA A 438 -19.46 -11.81 4.96
C ALA A 438 -19.82 -12.76 3.81
N LEU A 439 -20.09 -14.02 4.12
CA LEU A 439 -20.50 -15.02 3.14
C LEU A 439 -21.84 -14.67 2.49
N GLN A 440 -22.83 -14.24 3.28
CA GLN A 440 -24.14 -13.82 2.76
C GLN A 440 -24.00 -12.61 1.82
N LEU A 441 -23.18 -11.62 2.15
CA LEU A 441 -22.89 -10.49 1.26
C LEU A 441 -22.26 -10.94 -0.06
N ILE A 442 -21.31 -11.88 -0.02
CA ILE A 442 -20.65 -12.42 -1.21
C ILE A 442 -21.68 -13.17 -2.09
N GLU A 443 -22.54 -13.98 -1.48
CA GLU A 443 -23.62 -14.71 -2.17
C GLU A 443 -24.58 -13.75 -2.89
N LEU A 444 -24.89 -12.61 -2.28
CA LEU A 444 -25.73 -11.57 -2.86
C LEU A 444 -25.03 -10.75 -3.94
N GLY A 445 -23.75 -11.03 -4.25
CA GLY A 445 -22.96 -10.25 -5.20
C GLY A 445 -22.34 -8.96 -4.64
N LEU A 446 -22.51 -8.69 -3.35
CA LEU A 446 -21.94 -7.57 -2.62
C LEU A 446 -20.51 -7.93 -2.12
N ARG A 447 -19.68 -8.35 -3.07
CA ARG A 447 -18.37 -8.94 -2.77
C ARG A 447 -17.44 -8.00 -2.00
N ASN A 448 -17.41 -6.71 -2.36
CA ASN A 448 -16.54 -5.75 -1.70
C ASN A 448 -16.88 -5.59 -0.21
N GLU A 449 -18.16 -5.52 0.08
CA GLU A 449 -18.69 -5.45 1.44
C GLU A 449 -18.37 -6.73 2.21
N GLY A 450 -18.61 -7.89 1.61
CA GLY A 450 -18.34 -9.19 2.22
C GLY A 450 -16.85 -9.41 2.51
N VAL A 451 -15.96 -9.02 1.59
CA VAL A 451 -14.50 -9.11 1.78
C VAL A 451 -14.03 -8.22 2.94
N ARG A 452 -14.60 -7.03 3.08
CA ARG A 452 -14.27 -6.10 4.19
C ARG A 452 -14.73 -6.66 5.53
N GLU A 453 -15.96 -7.16 5.61
CA GLU A 453 -16.52 -7.83 6.80
C GLU A 453 -15.65 -9.05 7.20
N TRP A 454 -15.28 -9.88 6.21
CA TRP A 454 -14.39 -11.02 6.41
C TRP A 454 -13.06 -10.62 7.02
N ASN A 455 -12.37 -9.69 6.38
CA ASN A 455 -11.05 -9.24 6.82
C ASN A 455 -11.07 -8.58 8.20
N PHE A 456 -12.15 -7.90 8.54
CA PHE A 456 -12.34 -7.33 9.87
C PHE A 456 -12.51 -8.43 10.92
N THR A 457 -13.30 -9.46 10.60
CA THR A 457 -13.55 -10.60 11.49
C THR A 457 -12.29 -11.43 11.77
N LEU A 458 -11.32 -11.45 10.84
CA LEU A 458 -10.04 -12.13 11.04
C LEU A 458 -9.11 -11.44 12.05
N ARG A 459 -9.42 -10.22 12.48
CA ARG A 459 -8.51 -9.46 13.36
C ARG A 459 -8.41 -10.12 14.74
N GLY A 460 -7.16 -10.33 15.18
CA GLY A 460 -6.86 -10.92 16.49
C GLY A 460 -7.01 -12.44 16.58
N LEU A 461 -7.33 -13.11 15.47
CA LEU A 461 -7.38 -14.58 15.42
C LEU A 461 -5.96 -15.17 15.46
N GLY A 462 -5.81 -16.29 16.19
CA GLY A 462 -4.60 -17.09 16.21
C GLY A 462 -4.46 -18.00 14.97
N GLU A 463 -3.31 -18.65 14.82
CA GLU A 463 -2.96 -19.49 13.67
C GLU A 463 -4.03 -20.56 13.37
N ARG A 464 -4.48 -21.31 14.39
CA ARG A 464 -5.49 -22.36 14.24
C ARG A 464 -6.86 -21.80 13.85
N GLU A 465 -7.23 -20.63 14.39
CA GLU A 465 -8.48 -19.95 14.06
C GLU A 465 -8.46 -19.41 12.62
N LEU A 466 -7.30 -18.88 12.18
CA LEU A 466 -7.11 -18.45 10.79
C LEU A 466 -7.23 -19.64 9.82
N LEU A 467 -6.61 -20.78 10.17
CA LEU A 467 -6.72 -22.01 9.37
C LEU A 467 -8.18 -22.49 9.27
N ALA A 468 -8.91 -22.47 10.39
CA ALA A 468 -10.33 -22.87 10.42
C ALA A 468 -11.21 -21.89 9.59
N ALA A 469 -10.94 -20.59 9.65
CA ALA A 469 -11.63 -19.59 8.83
C ALA A 469 -11.29 -19.77 7.34
N ALA A 470 -10.04 -20.08 6.99
CA ALA A 470 -9.64 -20.39 5.62
C ALA A 470 -10.40 -21.62 5.11
N GLN A 471 -10.45 -22.71 5.89
CA GLN A 471 -11.20 -23.90 5.52
C GLN A 471 -12.69 -23.61 5.32
N LEU A 472 -13.32 -22.80 6.16
CA LEU A 472 -14.72 -22.38 5.97
C LEU A 472 -14.90 -21.66 4.63
N ALA A 473 -13.97 -20.79 4.23
CA ALA A 473 -14.05 -20.10 2.95
C ALA A 473 -13.86 -21.07 1.77
N CYS A 474 -12.96 -22.06 1.87
CA CYS A 474 -12.75 -23.11 0.86
C CYS A 474 -14.03 -23.95 0.67
N GLU A 475 -14.64 -24.41 1.75
CA GLU A 475 -15.90 -25.18 1.73
C GLU A 475 -17.09 -24.41 1.12
N ARG A 476 -17.02 -23.08 1.16
CA ARG A 476 -18.00 -22.18 0.53
C ARG A 476 -17.58 -21.69 -0.85
N GLU A 477 -16.51 -22.26 -1.41
CA GLU A 477 -15.96 -21.93 -2.73
C GLU A 477 -15.60 -20.44 -2.90
N VAL A 478 -15.28 -19.76 -1.78
CA VAL A 478 -14.79 -18.38 -1.80
C VAL A 478 -13.25 -18.39 -1.85
N TRP A 479 -12.72 -18.83 -2.97
CA TRP A 479 -11.31 -19.19 -3.14
C TRP A 479 -10.31 -18.10 -2.79
N ASP A 480 -10.60 -16.85 -3.11
CA ASP A 480 -9.73 -15.75 -2.73
C ASP A 480 -9.68 -15.51 -1.21
N ARG A 481 -10.79 -15.80 -0.50
CA ARG A 481 -10.79 -15.73 0.98
C ARG A 481 -10.13 -16.96 1.60
N CYS A 482 -10.31 -18.11 1.01
CA CYS A 482 -9.58 -19.32 1.35
C CYS A 482 -8.07 -19.06 1.33
N ILE A 483 -7.52 -18.70 0.17
CA ILE A 483 -6.08 -18.47 -0.04
C ILE A 483 -5.58 -17.30 0.84
N ASN A 484 -6.20 -16.13 0.74
CA ASN A 484 -5.71 -14.95 1.46
C ASN A 484 -5.84 -15.05 2.99
N THR A 485 -6.68 -15.94 3.50
CA THR A 485 -6.76 -16.19 4.95
C THR A 485 -5.69 -17.18 5.37
N SER A 486 -5.48 -18.25 4.59
CA SER A 486 -4.41 -19.22 4.80
C SER A 486 -3.02 -18.55 4.76
N ASP A 487 -2.79 -17.63 3.83
CA ASP A 487 -1.54 -16.87 3.70
C ASP A 487 -1.20 -16.00 4.94
N ARG A 488 -2.14 -15.82 5.85
CA ARG A 488 -1.88 -15.09 7.11
C ARG A 488 -1.25 -15.96 8.18
N THR A 489 -1.35 -17.28 8.05
CA THR A 489 -0.67 -18.20 8.96
C THR A 489 0.84 -18.22 8.67
N LYS A 490 1.66 -18.38 9.71
CA LYS A 490 3.13 -18.41 9.59
C LYS A 490 3.71 -19.78 9.95
N GLY A 491 3.11 -20.43 10.93
CA GLY A 491 3.53 -21.75 11.41
C GLY A 491 2.59 -22.88 10.98
N GLU A 492 1.31 -22.60 10.84
CA GLU A 492 0.28 -23.55 10.42
C GLU A 492 0.01 -23.43 8.90
N ILE A 493 1.01 -23.82 8.09
CA ILE A 493 0.95 -23.66 6.63
C ILE A 493 0.27 -24.88 6.01
N ASP A 494 -0.93 -24.72 5.51
CA ASP A 494 -1.67 -25.71 4.74
C ASP A 494 -1.51 -25.42 3.24
N MET A 495 -0.93 -26.41 2.51
CA MET A 495 -0.69 -26.32 1.07
C MET A 495 -1.74 -27.09 0.26
N ALA A 496 -2.71 -27.73 0.92
CA ALA A 496 -3.84 -28.41 0.27
C ALA A 496 -5.03 -27.48 0.18
#